data_2dce4d868c6c7f1fe0c626079dcf8671
#
_entry.id   2dce4d868c6c7f1fe0c626079dcf8671
#
_cell.length_a   1.000
_cell.length_b   1.000
_cell.length_c   1.000
_cell.angle_alpha   90.00
_cell.angle_beta   90.00
_cell.angle_gamma   90.00
#
_symmetry.space_group_name_H-M   'P 1'
#
loop_
_entity.id
_entity.type
_entity.pdbx_description
1 polymer ?
#
loop_
_entity_poly.entity_id
_entity_poly.type
_entity_poly.pdbx_seq_one_letter_code
_entity_poly.pdbx_strand_id
1 'polypeptide(L)'
;MTTDNTHGFRKAVTIFIDILGSQDRENFDEWYKIMRIFADTITREKSYDAAHPHTIYKREIHVFSDCAYIIYDYKLGIEECRKNDDELMCIACYNTEKVLAEFLRNGFLIRGSLTFDDIYYDPDHNIWFGPAMNRAYYLESKVAKYPRVIIDPRFADKLAEYNNKKYGSWEINGSILKKDEDGLYYIHYLNSYQLGFNRIENLDLEDNVLSLCRAELLKNRVTPELRKSINEKYEWLKKYILDSRPYDDLFIEFGNESN
;
A
#
# COMPACT_ATOMS: atom_id res chain seq x y z
N MET A 1 -8.10 21.99 -31.30
CA MET A 1 -6.99 22.22 -30.35
C MET A 1 -7.58 22.87 -29.13
N THR A 2 -8.03 22.10 -28.18
CA THR A 2 -8.44 22.60 -26.86
C THR A 2 -7.16 22.80 -26.07
N THR A 3 -6.77 24.03 -25.85
CA THR A 3 -5.68 24.42 -24.96
C THR A 3 -6.08 24.02 -23.55
N ASP A 4 -5.57 22.86 -23.14
CA ASP A 4 -5.73 22.36 -21.78
C ASP A 4 -4.84 23.21 -20.86
N ASN A 5 -5.43 24.25 -20.30
CA ASN A 5 -4.75 25.28 -19.51
C ASN A 5 -4.64 24.80 -18.05
N THR A 6 -4.01 23.62 -17.83
CA THR A 6 -3.83 23.02 -16.51
C THR A 6 -2.45 23.31 -15.92
N HIS A 7 -1.89 24.50 -16.15
CA HIS A 7 -0.72 24.96 -15.41
C HIS A 7 -1.14 25.40 -14.00
N GLY A 8 -1.12 24.44 -13.06
CA GLY A 8 -1.46 24.72 -11.67
C GLY A 8 -1.50 23.43 -10.84
N PHE A 9 -1.46 23.61 -9.54
CA PHE A 9 -1.67 22.51 -8.62
C PHE A 9 -3.11 22.01 -8.68
N ARG A 10 -3.28 20.73 -8.43
CA ARG A 10 -4.57 20.07 -8.23
C ARG A 10 -4.47 19.12 -7.04
N LYS A 11 -5.57 18.94 -6.33
CA LYS A 11 -5.61 17.99 -5.22
C LYS A 11 -5.69 16.56 -5.76
N ALA A 12 -4.81 15.72 -5.26
CA ALA A 12 -4.80 14.30 -5.62
C ALA A 12 -4.35 13.45 -4.43
N VAL A 13 -4.79 12.20 -4.44
CA VAL A 13 -4.22 11.18 -3.55
C VAL A 13 -2.82 10.86 -4.03
N THR A 14 -1.85 11.01 -3.16
CA THR A 14 -0.46 10.71 -3.44
C THR A 14 0.04 9.68 -2.44
N ILE A 15 0.47 8.53 -2.94
CA ILE A 15 1.05 7.46 -2.16
C ILE A 15 2.53 7.40 -2.51
N PHE A 16 3.40 7.44 -1.50
CA PHE A 16 4.81 7.15 -1.65
C PHE A 16 5.11 5.80 -1.00
N ILE A 17 5.80 4.94 -1.72
CA ILE A 17 6.25 3.64 -1.24
C ILE A 17 7.75 3.49 -1.45
N ASP A 18 8.41 2.85 -0.49
CA ASP A 18 9.85 2.57 -0.47
C ASP A 18 10.10 1.13 -0.04
N ILE A 19 11.06 0.46 -0.69
CA ILE A 19 11.41 -0.93 -0.38
C ILE A 19 12.45 -0.96 0.72
N LEU A 20 12.09 -1.54 1.85
CA LEU A 20 12.97 -1.63 3.00
C LEU A 20 14.19 -2.51 2.72
N GLY A 21 15.37 -2.01 3.13
CA GLY A 21 16.63 -2.74 3.02
C GLY A 21 17.19 -2.80 1.58
N SER A 22 16.74 -1.93 0.70
CA SER A 22 17.24 -1.83 -0.68
C SER A 22 18.69 -1.41 -0.76
N GLN A 23 19.14 -0.52 0.15
CA GLN A 23 20.49 0.03 0.16
C GLN A 23 21.60 -1.04 0.34
N ASP A 24 21.26 -2.16 0.97
CA ASP A 24 22.20 -3.26 1.23
C ASP A 24 22.10 -4.38 0.17
N ARG A 25 21.34 -4.16 -0.92
CA ARG A 25 21.12 -5.15 -1.98
C ARG A 25 22.13 -4.93 -3.10
N GLU A 26 22.98 -5.92 -3.32
CA GLU A 26 23.95 -5.92 -4.42
C GLU A 26 23.58 -6.93 -5.53
N ASN A 27 22.60 -7.80 -5.28
CA ASN A 27 22.23 -8.87 -6.19
C ASN A 27 21.35 -8.34 -7.34
N PHE A 28 21.81 -8.55 -8.58
CA PHE A 28 21.10 -8.14 -9.80
C PHE A 28 19.71 -8.80 -9.90
N ASP A 29 19.58 -10.09 -9.58
CA ASP A 29 18.31 -10.81 -9.74
C ASP A 29 17.25 -10.31 -8.77
N GLU A 30 17.63 -9.90 -7.55
CA GLU A 30 16.71 -9.27 -6.59
C GLU A 30 16.24 -7.91 -7.11
N TRP A 31 17.14 -7.07 -7.61
CA TRP A 31 16.79 -5.79 -8.22
C TRP A 31 15.91 -5.97 -9.45
N TYR A 32 16.25 -6.90 -10.32
CA TYR A 32 15.46 -7.20 -11.50
C TYR A 32 14.05 -7.65 -11.12
N LYS A 33 13.91 -8.49 -10.09
CA LYS A 33 12.61 -8.94 -9.57
C LYS A 33 11.77 -7.78 -9.03
N ILE A 34 12.36 -6.86 -8.26
CA ILE A 34 11.70 -5.65 -7.78
C ILE A 34 11.17 -4.81 -8.95
N MET A 35 12.02 -4.53 -9.92
CA MET A 35 11.65 -3.72 -11.08
C MET A 35 10.59 -4.42 -11.96
N ARG A 36 10.63 -5.76 -12.04
CA ARG A 36 9.58 -6.53 -12.73
C ARG A 36 8.23 -6.41 -12.05
N ILE A 37 8.16 -6.47 -10.72
CA ILE A 37 6.90 -6.28 -9.99
C ILE A 37 6.31 -4.90 -10.28
N PHE A 38 7.12 -3.84 -10.27
CA PHE A 38 6.65 -2.50 -10.66
C PHE A 38 6.17 -2.46 -12.11
N ALA A 39 6.94 -2.99 -13.06
CA ALA A 39 6.59 -2.98 -14.49
C ALA A 39 5.30 -3.76 -14.78
N ASP A 40 5.15 -4.94 -14.17
CA ASP A 40 3.97 -5.78 -14.33
C ASP A 40 2.74 -5.13 -13.68
N THR A 41 2.93 -4.46 -12.53
CA THR A 41 1.88 -3.66 -11.88
C THR A 41 1.41 -2.53 -12.80
N ILE A 42 2.33 -1.72 -13.34
CA ILE A 42 1.99 -0.62 -14.25
C ILE A 42 1.24 -1.15 -15.48
N THR A 43 1.70 -2.25 -16.06
CA THR A 43 1.07 -2.86 -17.25
C THR A 43 -0.34 -3.32 -16.94
N ARG A 44 -0.55 -4.00 -15.80
CA ARG A 44 -1.85 -4.48 -15.35
C ARG A 44 -2.82 -3.32 -15.12
N GLU A 45 -2.34 -2.27 -14.44
CA GLU A 45 -3.18 -1.11 -14.11
C GLU A 45 -3.58 -0.33 -15.37
N LYS A 46 -2.68 -0.13 -16.33
CA LYS A 46 -3.00 0.47 -17.63
C LYS A 46 -4.02 -0.36 -18.42
N SER A 47 -3.87 -1.67 -18.41
CA SER A 47 -4.82 -2.58 -19.08
C SER A 47 -6.20 -2.53 -18.42
N TYR A 48 -6.26 -2.48 -17.08
CA TYR A 48 -7.51 -2.32 -16.34
C TYR A 48 -8.19 -0.99 -16.68
N ASP A 49 -7.47 0.12 -16.67
CA ASP A 49 -8.02 1.44 -16.97
C ASP A 49 -8.55 1.54 -18.40
N ALA A 50 -7.86 0.90 -19.37
CA ALA A 50 -8.33 0.81 -20.75
C ALA A 50 -9.62 0.00 -20.89
N ALA A 51 -9.77 -1.09 -20.10
CA ALA A 51 -10.96 -1.91 -20.09
C ALA A 51 -12.15 -1.25 -19.36
N HIS A 52 -11.89 -0.24 -18.50
CA HIS A 52 -12.90 0.44 -17.69
C HIS A 52 -12.93 1.96 -17.96
N PRO A 53 -13.29 2.40 -19.18
CA PRO A 53 -13.25 3.81 -19.55
C PRO A 53 -14.21 4.71 -18.74
N HIS A 54 -15.24 4.11 -18.12
CA HIS A 54 -16.26 4.86 -17.34
C HIS A 54 -15.79 5.22 -15.92
N THR A 55 -14.64 4.71 -15.43
CA THR A 55 -14.11 5.16 -14.14
C THR A 55 -13.85 6.66 -14.20
N ILE A 56 -14.24 7.35 -13.12
CA ILE A 56 -14.10 8.82 -13.04
C ILE A 56 -12.70 9.28 -12.61
N TYR A 57 -11.87 8.35 -12.18
CA TYR A 57 -10.49 8.59 -11.75
C TYR A 57 -9.49 8.00 -12.75
N LYS A 58 -8.29 8.49 -12.68
CA LYS A 58 -7.09 7.94 -13.32
C LYS A 58 -6.01 7.73 -12.28
N ARG A 59 -5.04 6.91 -12.60
CA ARG A 59 -3.85 6.71 -11.76
C ARG A 59 -2.59 6.78 -12.61
N GLU A 60 -1.55 7.28 -11.97
CA GLU A 60 -0.22 7.38 -12.54
C GLU A 60 0.78 6.78 -11.57
N ILE A 61 1.74 6.01 -12.06
CA ILE A 61 2.78 5.39 -11.24
C ILE A 61 4.12 5.85 -11.78
N HIS A 62 4.89 6.46 -10.90
CA HIS A 62 6.23 6.95 -11.19
C HIS A 62 7.26 6.27 -10.30
N VAL A 63 8.11 5.43 -10.90
CA VAL A 63 9.09 4.59 -10.21
C VAL A 63 10.46 5.22 -10.27
N PHE A 64 11.14 5.27 -9.14
CA PHE A 64 12.53 5.66 -9.01
C PHE A 64 13.30 4.57 -8.27
N SER A 65 14.12 3.80 -8.96
CA SER A 65 14.91 2.76 -8.30
C SER A 65 14.02 1.85 -7.43
N ASP A 66 14.14 1.93 -6.12
CA ASP A 66 13.45 1.14 -5.11
C ASP A 66 12.20 1.78 -4.53
N CYS A 67 11.81 2.96 -5.02
CA CYS A 67 10.63 3.66 -4.54
C CYS A 67 9.70 4.09 -5.68
N ALA A 68 8.45 4.40 -5.35
CA ALA A 68 7.48 4.87 -6.31
C ALA A 68 6.49 5.86 -5.71
N TYR A 69 6.05 6.80 -6.55
CA TYR A 69 4.84 7.57 -6.31
C TYR A 69 3.67 6.98 -7.09
N ILE A 70 2.54 6.80 -6.42
CA ILE A 70 1.28 6.36 -7.04
C ILE A 70 0.27 7.49 -6.80
N ILE A 71 -0.26 8.04 -7.89
CA ILE A 71 -1.16 9.18 -7.84
C ILE A 71 -2.54 8.74 -8.33
N TYR A 72 -3.58 9.10 -7.58
CA TYR A 72 -4.97 8.98 -8.00
C TYR A 72 -5.59 10.36 -8.09
N ASP A 73 -6.17 10.67 -9.25
CA ASP A 73 -6.77 11.95 -9.56
C ASP A 73 -8.02 11.75 -10.41
N TYR A 74 -8.89 12.72 -10.45
CA TYR A 74 -10.06 12.69 -11.33
C TYR A 74 -9.67 12.92 -12.80
N LYS A 75 -10.35 12.23 -13.69
CA LYS A 75 -10.23 12.49 -15.12
C LYS A 75 -10.72 13.89 -15.43
N LEU A 76 -10.17 14.50 -16.49
CA LEU A 76 -10.61 15.80 -16.98
C LEU A 76 -12.09 15.77 -17.36
N GLY A 77 -12.79 16.88 -17.09
CA GLY A 77 -14.21 17.04 -17.44
C GLY A 77 -15.18 16.33 -16.48
N ILE A 78 -14.71 15.74 -15.39
CA ILE A 78 -15.60 15.21 -14.34
C ILE A 78 -16.20 16.37 -13.56
N GLU A 79 -17.54 16.44 -13.52
CA GLU A 79 -18.31 17.42 -12.79
C GLU A 79 -18.05 17.35 -11.28
N GLU A 80 -17.99 18.48 -10.60
CA GLU A 80 -17.71 18.56 -9.15
C GLU A 80 -18.68 17.73 -8.30
N CYS A 81 -19.97 17.70 -8.68
CA CYS A 81 -21.00 16.91 -7.97
C CYS A 81 -20.77 15.40 -8.02
N ARG A 82 -19.93 14.90 -8.92
CA ARG A 82 -19.54 13.49 -9.05
C ARG A 82 -18.25 13.14 -8.32
N LYS A 83 -17.51 14.14 -7.82
CA LYS A 83 -16.28 13.92 -7.08
C LYS A 83 -16.56 13.63 -5.61
N ASN A 84 -15.85 12.67 -5.07
CA ASN A 84 -15.86 12.33 -3.65
C ASN A 84 -14.44 11.92 -3.25
N ASP A 85 -13.75 12.81 -2.55
CA ASP A 85 -12.35 12.64 -2.22
C ASP A 85 -12.13 11.49 -1.21
N ASP A 86 -13.06 11.30 -0.26
CA ASP A 86 -12.99 10.19 0.69
C ASP A 86 -13.12 8.85 -0.05
N GLU A 87 -13.99 8.78 -1.08
CA GLU A 87 -14.12 7.61 -1.94
C GLU A 87 -12.86 7.36 -2.78
N LEU A 88 -12.30 8.41 -3.36
CA LEU A 88 -11.06 8.32 -4.14
C LEU A 88 -9.92 7.79 -3.30
N MET A 89 -9.80 8.25 -2.04
CA MET A 89 -8.80 7.75 -1.09
C MET A 89 -9.04 6.27 -0.73
N CYS A 90 -10.29 5.86 -0.50
CA CYS A 90 -10.61 4.45 -0.27
C CYS A 90 -10.26 3.57 -1.47
N ILE A 91 -10.60 3.99 -2.69
CA ILE A 91 -10.26 3.29 -3.93
C ILE A 91 -8.73 3.15 -4.06
N ALA A 92 -7.99 4.22 -3.76
CA ALA A 92 -6.53 4.18 -3.76
C ALA A 92 -5.99 3.15 -2.77
N CYS A 93 -6.56 3.06 -1.56
CA CYS A 93 -6.18 2.05 -0.56
C CYS A 93 -6.43 0.62 -1.07
N TYR A 94 -7.63 0.31 -1.59
CA TYR A 94 -7.97 -1.02 -2.10
C TYR A 94 -7.12 -1.45 -3.31
N ASN A 95 -6.79 -0.51 -4.19
CA ASN A 95 -5.91 -0.82 -5.31
C ASN A 95 -4.46 -1.01 -4.88
N THR A 96 -3.98 -0.22 -3.90
CA THR A 96 -2.61 -0.31 -3.39
C THR A 96 -2.40 -1.59 -2.59
N GLU A 97 -3.42 -2.12 -1.91
CA GLU A 97 -3.37 -3.42 -1.23
C GLU A 97 -2.74 -4.50 -2.11
N LYS A 98 -3.19 -4.62 -3.36
CA LYS A 98 -2.72 -5.65 -4.31
C LYS A 98 -1.23 -5.49 -4.63
N VAL A 99 -0.77 -4.27 -4.75
CA VAL A 99 0.65 -3.97 -5.00
C VAL A 99 1.49 -4.39 -3.81
N LEU A 100 1.08 -4.01 -2.60
CA LEU A 100 1.79 -4.34 -1.35
C LEU A 100 1.84 -5.84 -1.08
N ALA A 101 0.70 -6.53 -1.29
CA ALA A 101 0.62 -7.98 -1.14
C ALA A 101 1.54 -8.71 -2.14
N GLU A 102 1.65 -8.22 -3.37
CA GLU A 102 2.54 -8.80 -4.38
C GLU A 102 4.02 -8.68 -4.00
N PHE A 103 4.44 -7.52 -3.49
CA PHE A 103 5.79 -7.37 -2.96
C PHE A 103 6.05 -8.31 -1.77
N LEU A 104 5.11 -8.43 -0.84
CA LEU A 104 5.24 -9.31 0.31
C LEU A 104 5.37 -10.79 -0.09
N ARG A 105 4.55 -11.27 -1.04
CA ARG A 105 4.66 -12.64 -1.59
C ARG A 105 6.05 -12.93 -2.17
N ASN A 106 6.68 -11.90 -2.70
CA ASN A 106 8.02 -11.98 -3.25
C ASN A 106 9.14 -11.73 -2.24
N GLY A 107 8.83 -11.61 -0.95
CA GLY A 107 9.80 -11.42 0.13
C GLY A 107 10.33 -9.99 0.27
N PHE A 108 9.68 -9.02 -0.36
CA PHE A 108 10.05 -7.60 -0.24
C PHE A 108 9.09 -6.87 0.70
N LEU A 109 9.67 -6.12 1.62
CA LEU A 109 8.91 -5.30 2.56
C LEU A 109 8.81 -3.87 2.06
N ILE A 110 7.60 -3.32 2.08
CA ILE A 110 7.34 -1.95 1.69
C ILE A 110 6.98 -1.12 2.91
N ARG A 111 7.53 0.08 2.96
CA ARG A 111 7.11 1.15 3.84
C ARG A 111 6.61 2.32 3.00
N GLY A 112 5.68 3.10 3.51
CA GLY A 112 5.13 4.20 2.73
C GLY A 112 4.12 5.04 3.47
N SER A 113 3.52 5.96 2.74
CA SER A 113 2.45 6.81 3.24
C SER A 113 1.48 7.21 2.15
N LEU A 114 0.24 7.51 2.54
CA LEU A 114 -0.80 8.10 1.70
C LEU A 114 -1.15 9.47 2.24
N THR A 115 -1.17 10.46 1.35
CA THR A 115 -1.67 11.82 1.63
C THR A 115 -2.63 12.30 0.55
N PHE A 116 -3.38 13.36 0.84
CA PHE A 116 -4.25 14.06 -0.12
C PHE A 116 -3.94 15.54 -0.04
N ASP A 117 -3.28 16.06 -1.07
CA ASP A 117 -2.80 17.46 -1.10
C ASP A 117 -2.53 17.93 -2.53
N ASP A 118 -2.03 19.15 -2.67
CA ASP A 118 -1.73 19.78 -3.94
C ASP A 118 -0.51 19.16 -4.61
N ILE A 119 -0.65 18.78 -5.89
CA ILE A 119 0.39 18.21 -6.74
C ILE A 119 0.28 18.76 -8.16
N TYR A 120 1.42 18.88 -8.82
CA TYR A 120 1.52 18.96 -10.28
C TYR A 120 2.22 17.72 -10.81
N TYR A 121 1.69 17.11 -11.85
CA TYR A 121 2.34 16.02 -12.57
C TYR A 121 2.00 16.07 -14.06
N ASP A 122 3.01 15.78 -14.85
CA ASP A 122 2.98 15.65 -16.30
C ASP A 122 3.81 14.41 -16.67
N PRO A 123 3.16 13.25 -16.83
CA PRO A 123 3.85 11.99 -17.12
C PRO A 123 4.52 12.00 -18.51
N ASP A 124 3.99 12.76 -19.46
CA ASP A 124 4.54 12.81 -20.83
C ASP A 124 5.92 13.49 -20.84
N HIS A 125 6.13 14.48 -19.97
CA HIS A 125 7.41 15.18 -19.83
C HIS A 125 8.20 14.75 -18.60
N ASN A 126 7.71 13.75 -17.85
CA ASN A 126 8.33 13.26 -16.61
C ASN A 126 8.53 14.36 -15.54
N ILE A 127 7.55 15.23 -15.37
CA ILE A 127 7.56 16.33 -14.40
C ILE A 127 6.60 16.05 -13.25
N TRP A 128 7.14 15.98 -12.03
CA TRP A 128 6.40 15.61 -10.83
C TRP A 128 6.88 16.44 -9.66
N PHE A 129 6.00 17.27 -9.05
CA PHE A 129 6.35 18.06 -7.87
C PHE A 129 5.11 18.55 -7.12
N GLY A 130 5.29 18.94 -5.87
CA GLY A 130 4.26 19.61 -5.09
C GLY A 130 4.21 19.22 -3.62
N PRO A 131 3.39 19.91 -2.84
CA PRO A 131 3.22 19.67 -1.41
C PRO A 131 2.88 18.20 -1.08
N ALA A 132 2.03 17.56 -1.90
CA ALA A 132 1.65 16.17 -1.71
C ALA A 132 2.86 15.21 -1.73
N MET A 133 3.76 15.37 -2.70
CA MET A 133 4.95 14.54 -2.80
C MET A 133 5.89 14.74 -1.58
N ASN A 134 6.13 16.00 -1.23
CA ASN A 134 6.96 16.33 -0.07
C ASN A 134 6.36 15.77 1.23
N ARG A 135 5.05 15.88 1.37
CA ARG A 135 4.33 15.36 2.55
C ARG A 135 4.38 13.85 2.62
N ALA A 136 4.13 13.16 1.50
CA ALA A 136 4.19 11.70 1.44
C ALA A 136 5.60 11.20 1.79
N TYR A 137 6.63 11.78 1.19
CA TYR A 137 8.03 11.44 1.52
C TYR A 137 8.37 11.71 2.99
N TYR A 138 7.92 12.85 3.55
CA TYR A 138 8.15 13.15 4.97
C TYR A 138 7.50 12.11 5.88
N LEU A 139 6.25 11.76 5.61
CA LEU A 139 5.52 10.77 6.42
C LEU A 139 6.19 9.39 6.35
N GLU A 140 6.62 8.96 5.18
CA GLU A 140 7.33 7.70 5.02
C GLU A 140 8.65 7.72 5.78
N SER A 141 9.50 8.73 5.56
CA SER A 141 10.88 8.75 6.06
C SER A 141 11.01 9.12 7.53
N LYS A 142 10.04 9.86 8.10
CA LYS A 142 10.12 10.40 9.48
C LYS A 142 9.07 9.83 10.43
N VAL A 143 7.95 9.33 9.91
CA VAL A 143 6.82 8.89 10.75
C VAL A 143 6.57 7.38 10.63
N ALA A 144 6.58 6.85 9.42
CA ALA A 144 6.39 5.42 9.19
C ALA A 144 7.58 4.61 9.72
N LYS A 145 7.32 3.65 10.59
CA LYS A 145 8.33 2.81 11.25
C LYS A 145 8.38 1.40 10.68
N TYR A 146 7.21 0.82 10.50
CA TYR A 146 7.00 -0.59 10.19
C TYR A 146 6.75 -0.80 8.70
N PRO A 147 6.82 -2.05 8.20
CA PRO A 147 6.55 -2.37 6.79
C PRO A 147 5.06 -2.24 6.46
N ARG A 148 4.59 -1.01 6.39
CA ARG A 148 3.19 -0.63 6.11
C ARG A 148 3.12 0.75 5.46
N VAL A 149 2.02 1.02 4.77
CA VAL A 149 1.71 2.34 4.21
C VAL A 149 0.75 3.05 5.15
N ILE A 150 1.23 4.08 5.84
CA ILE A 150 0.43 4.86 6.80
C ILE A 150 -0.45 5.88 6.08
N ILE A 151 -1.58 6.20 6.69
CA ILE A 151 -2.48 7.28 6.24
C ILE A 151 -2.07 8.57 6.93
N ASP A 152 -2.04 9.68 6.20
CA ASP A 152 -1.72 10.99 6.78
C ASP A 152 -2.66 11.29 7.96
N PRO A 153 -2.12 11.52 9.18
CA PRO A 153 -2.94 11.76 10.37
C PRO A 153 -3.89 12.94 10.26
N ARG A 154 -3.66 13.88 9.32
CA ARG A 154 -4.54 15.04 9.12
C ARG A 154 -5.99 14.67 8.78
N PHE A 155 -6.23 13.48 8.21
CA PHE A 155 -7.57 13.05 7.80
C PHE A 155 -7.86 11.55 8.06
N ALA A 156 -6.93 10.84 8.68
CA ALA A 156 -7.00 9.39 8.85
C ALA A 156 -8.25 8.92 9.62
N ASP A 157 -8.63 9.59 10.71
CA ASP A 157 -9.83 9.24 11.47
C ASP A 157 -11.11 9.43 10.64
N LYS A 158 -11.22 10.55 9.89
CA LYS A 158 -12.35 10.80 8.99
C LYS A 158 -12.45 9.75 7.88
N LEU A 159 -11.31 9.40 7.27
CA LEU A 159 -11.27 8.39 6.21
C LEU A 159 -11.67 7.00 6.75
N ALA A 160 -11.21 6.64 7.94
CA ALA A 160 -11.59 5.39 8.57
C ALA A 160 -13.09 5.33 8.89
N GLU A 161 -13.67 6.42 9.39
CA GLU A 161 -15.11 6.52 9.61
C GLU A 161 -15.89 6.37 8.29
N TYR A 162 -15.46 7.06 7.23
CA TYR A 162 -16.07 6.94 5.90
C TYR A 162 -16.00 5.50 5.38
N ASN A 163 -14.82 4.89 5.45
CA ASN A 163 -14.60 3.50 5.02
C ASN A 163 -15.51 2.53 5.77
N ASN A 164 -15.55 2.63 7.09
CA ASN A 164 -16.38 1.76 7.93
C ASN A 164 -17.88 1.94 7.65
N LYS A 165 -18.35 3.18 7.48
CA LYS A 165 -19.75 3.46 7.17
C LYS A 165 -20.16 2.91 5.80
N LYS A 166 -19.29 3.01 4.80
CA LYS A 166 -19.61 2.63 3.42
C LYS A 166 -19.38 1.15 3.14
N TYR A 167 -18.32 0.58 3.71
CA TYR A 167 -17.86 -0.77 3.39
C TYR A 167 -17.87 -1.73 4.58
N GLY A 168 -17.88 -1.23 5.82
CA GLY A 168 -17.79 -2.04 7.04
C GLY A 168 -19.02 -2.89 7.36
N SER A 169 -20.20 -2.57 6.79
CA SER A 169 -21.41 -3.39 6.90
C SER A 169 -21.45 -4.59 5.96
N TRP A 170 -20.49 -4.67 5.04
CA TRP A 170 -20.33 -5.79 4.14
C TRP A 170 -19.28 -6.72 4.74
N GLU A 171 -19.72 -7.81 5.35
CA GLU A 171 -18.84 -8.88 5.87
C GLU A 171 -17.83 -9.37 4.82
N ILE A 172 -18.07 -9.06 3.54
CA ILE A 172 -17.28 -9.48 2.39
C ILE A 172 -16.05 -8.58 2.14
N ASN A 173 -16.05 -7.32 2.56
CA ASN A 173 -14.96 -6.38 2.18
C ASN A 173 -13.98 -6.04 3.31
N GLY A 174 -14.31 -6.34 4.55
CA GLY A 174 -13.45 -5.99 5.69
C GLY A 174 -13.08 -4.50 5.73
N SER A 175 -12.33 -4.07 6.72
CA SER A 175 -11.81 -2.72 6.75
C SER A 175 -10.44 -2.68 6.08
N ILE A 176 -10.33 -1.94 4.95
CA ILE A 176 -9.04 -1.69 4.29
C ILE A 176 -8.10 -0.83 5.14
N LEU A 177 -8.60 -0.20 6.19
CA LEU A 177 -7.83 0.62 7.12
C LEU A 177 -7.80 -0.02 8.50
N LYS A 178 -6.61 -0.26 9.02
CA LYS A 178 -6.41 -0.68 10.42
C LYS A 178 -5.65 0.40 11.20
N LYS A 179 -5.97 0.52 12.49
CA LYS A 179 -5.24 1.37 13.42
C LYS A 179 -4.25 0.53 14.20
N ASP A 180 -3.00 0.97 14.27
CA ASP A 180 -1.94 0.27 15.00
C ASP A 180 -1.79 0.81 16.43
N GLU A 181 -0.96 0.14 17.23
CA GLU A 181 -0.70 0.48 18.63
C GLU A 181 -0.07 1.88 18.79
N ASP A 182 0.66 2.37 17.77
CA ASP A 182 1.21 3.73 17.76
C ASP A 182 0.18 4.81 17.38
N GLY A 183 -1.09 4.43 17.19
CA GLY A 183 -2.20 5.31 16.86
C GLY A 183 -2.33 5.66 15.38
N LEU A 184 -1.41 5.22 14.52
CA LEU A 184 -1.46 5.51 13.09
C LEU A 184 -2.36 4.52 12.36
N TYR A 185 -3.18 5.04 11.44
CA TYR A 185 -3.89 4.20 10.48
C TYR A 185 -2.96 3.81 9.33
N TYR A 186 -3.18 2.63 8.79
CA TYR A 186 -2.44 2.10 7.66
C TYR A 186 -3.32 1.27 6.73
N ILE A 187 -2.88 1.08 5.49
CA ILE A 187 -3.53 0.20 4.52
C ILE A 187 -3.34 -1.26 4.96
N HIS A 188 -4.45 -1.94 5.21
CA HIS A 188 -4.45 -3.36 5.53
C HIS A 188 -4.21 -4.20 4.27
N TYR A 189 -2.94 -4.38 3.91
CA TYR A 189 -2.55 -5.02 2.66
C TYR A 189 -2.65 -6.57 2.65
N LEU A 190 -3.15 -7.15 3.74
CA LEU A 190 -3.58 -8.55 3.82
C LEU A 190 -5.12 -8.68 3.96
N ASN A 191 -5.87 -7.64 3.62
CA ASN A 191 -7.33 -7.66 3.72
C ASN A 191 -7.94 -8.77 2.85
N SER A 192 -7.56 -8.86 1.58
CA SER A 192 -8.03 -9.92 0.68
C SER A 192 -7.60 -11.33 1.14
N TYR A 193 -6.42 -11.47 1.74
CA TYR A 193 -5.96 -12.72 2.36
C TYR A 193 -6.84 -13.08 3.56
N GLN A 194 -7.10 -12.16 4.47
CA GLN A 194 -7.93 -12.36 5.66
C GLN A 194 -9.37 -12.74 5.29
N LEU A 195 -9.89 -12.20 4.20
CA LEU A 195 -11.22 -12.53 3.66
C LEU A 195 -11.27 -13.85 2.87
N GLY A 196 -10.15 -14.57 2.78
CA GLY A 196 -10.07 -15.84 2.07
C GLY A 196 -10.05 -15.72 0.55
N PHE A 197 -9.85 -14.51 -0.01
CA PHE A 197 -9.71 -14.35 -1.45
C PHE A 197 -8.34 -14.85 -1.93
N ASN A 198 -8.30 -15.34 -3.18
CA ASN A 198 -7.07 -15.85 -3.81
C ASN A 198 -6.36 -16.94 -2.99
N ARG A 199 -7.12 -17.87 -2.40
CA ARG A 199 -6.60 -18.94 -1.55
C ARG A 199 -5.42 -19.68 -2.18
N ILE A 200 -5.52 -20.05 -3.45
CA ILE A 200 -4.45 -20.79 -4.16
C ILE A 200 -3.16 -19.97 -4.24
N GLU A 201 -3.26 -18.67 -4.54
CA GLU A 201 -2.09 -17.77 -4.62
C GLU A 201 -1.46 -17.49 -3.25
N ASN A 202 -2.20 -17.74 -2.17
CA ASN A 202 -1.80 -17.43 -0.80
C ASN A 202 -1.49 -18.67 0.05
N LEU A 203 -1.52 -19.89 -0.52
CA LEU A 203 -1.32 -21.13 0.21
C LEU A 203 -0.08 -21.13 1.12
N ASP A 204 1.03 -20.59 0.60
CA ASP A 204 2.30 -20.59 1.33
C ASP A 204 2.67 -19.22 1.91
N LEU A 205 1.74 -18.24 1.85
CA LEU A 205 2.06 -16.85 2.23
C LEU A 205 2.49 -16.73 3.68
N GLU A 206 1.75 -17.34 4.60
CA GLU A 206 2.05 -17.30 6.04
C GLU A 206 3.39 -17.97 6.32
N ASP A 207 3.61 -19.19 5.82
CA ASP A 207 4.85 -19.93 6.03
C ASP A 207 6.06 -19.20 5.45
N ASN A 208 5.92 -18.62 4.27
CA ASN A 208 6.98 -17.83 3.63
C ASN A 208 7.33 -16.59 4.45
N VAL A 209 6.32 -15.84 4.91
CA VAL A 209 6.54 -14.63 5.73
C VAL A 209 7.13 -14.98 7.08
N LEU A 210 6.63 -16.03 7.75
CA LEU A 210 7.19 -16.46 9.03
C LEU A 210 8.62 -16.98 8.89
N SER A 211 8.93 -17.68 7.80
CA SER A 211 10.29 -18.13 7.49
C SER A 211 11.23 -16.96 7.22
N LEU A 212 10.78 -15.95 6.46
CA LEU A 212 11.50 -14.70 6.25
C LEU A 212 11.80 -14.01 7.59
N CYS A 213 10.79 -13.85 8.45
CA CYS A 213 10.96 -13.24 9.76
C CYS A 213 11.98 -13.99 10.61
N ARG A 214 11.90 -15.33 10.66
CA ARG A 214 12.87 -16.16 11.41
C ARG A 214 14.29 -15.97 10.89
N ALA A 215 14.49 -16.02 9.57
CA ALA A 215 15.79 -15.84 8.95
C ALA A 215 16.40 -14.49 9.27
N GLU A 216 15.61 -13.42 9.18
CA GLU A 216 16.07 -12.05 9.43
C GLU A 216 16.38 -11.79 10.91
N LEU A 217 15.56 -12.32 11.83
CA LEU A 217 15.77 -12.17 13.27
C LEU A 217 17.04 -12.90 13.78
N LEU A 218 17.47 -13.94 13.08
CA LEU A 218 18.68 -14.71 13.40
C LEU A 218 19.96 -14.07 12.84
N LYS A 219 19.88 -13.12 11.92
CA LYS A 219 21.07 -12.47 11.35
C LYS A 219 21.82 -11.65 12.39
N ASN A 220 23.14 -11.87 12.45
CA ASN A 220 24.03 -11.00 13.20
C ASN A 220 24.18 -9.66 12.49
N ARG A 221 23.95 -8.57 13.20
CA ARG A 221 24.06 -7.20 12.66
C ARG A 221 25.16 -6.44 13.38
N VAL A 222 25.80 -5.54 12.64
CA VAL A 222 27.04 -4.86 13.04
C VAL A 222 26.84 -4.03 14.30
N THR A 223 25.70 -3.36 14.48
CA THR A 223 25.43 -2.56 15.67
C THR A 223 24.15 -3.01 16.39
N PRO A 224 24.12 -2.86 17.75
CA PRO A 224 22.93 -3.17 18.55
C PRO A 224 21.70 -2.34 18.12
N GLU A 225 21.89 -1.07 17.78
CA GLU A 225 20.83 -0.14 17.38
C GLU A 225 20.22 -0.58 16.05
N LEU A 226 21.04 -0.92 15.05
CA LEU A 226 20.57 -1.44 13.77
C LEU A 226 19.83 -2.76 13.96
N ARG A 227 20.35 -3.65 14.78
CA ARG A 227 19.71 -4.92 15.12
C ARG A 227 18.32 -4.69 15.73
N LYS A 228 18.23 -3.78 16.70
CA LYS A 228 16.97 -3.44 17.37
C LYS A 228 15.96 -2.90 16.35
N SER A 229 16.35 -1.92 15.56
CA SER A 229 15.45 -1.29 14.55
C SER A 229 14.93 -2.29 13.51
N ILE A 230 15.77 -3.21 13.06
CA ILE A 230 15.36 -4.24 12.08
C ILE A 230 14.47 -5.28 12.75
N ASN A 231 14.83 -5.75 13.95
CA ASN A 231 14.05 -6.75 14.67
C ASN A 231 12.62 -6.24 14.97
N GLU A 232 12.47 -4.98 15.38
CA GLU A 232 11.14 -4.37 15.59
C GLU A 232 10.24 -4.46 14.34
N LYS A 233 10.81 -4.31 13.13
CA LYS A 233 10.06 -4.42 11.87
C LYS A 233 9.61 -5.84 11.58
N TYR A 234 10.47 -6.85 11.82
CA TYR A 234 10.12 -8.24 11.57
C TYR A 234 9.22 -8.83 12.64
N GLU A 235 9.34 -8.42 13.91
CA GLU A 235 8.37 -8.79 14.95
C GLU A 235 6.98 -8.18 14.67
N TRP A 236 6.94 -6.93 14.20
CA TRP A 236 5.69 -6.32 13.76
C TRP A 236 5.08 -7.12 12.60
N LEU A 237 5.86 -7.45 11.57
CA LEU A 237 5.39 -8.22 10.41
C LEU A 237 4.88 -9.60 10.81
N LYS A 238 5.60 -10.29 11.69
CA LYS A 238 5.20 -11.59 12.23
C LYS A 238 3.85 -11.50 12.95
N LYS A 239 3.67 -10.51 13.82
CA LYS A 239 2.39 -10.28 14.47
C LYS A 239 1.30 -9.99 13.43
N TYR A 240 1.57 -9.10 12.50
CA TYR A 240 0.63 -8.69 11.49
C TYR A 240 0.12 -9.84 10.61
N ILE A 241 0.99 -10.76 10.16
CA ILE A 241 0.55 -11.94 9.37
C ILE A 241 -0.32 -12.87 10.20
N LEU A 242 0.03 -13.12 11.47
CA LEU A 242 -0.75 -13.98 12.37
C LEU A 242 -2.13 -13.39 12.67
N ASP A 243 -2.21 -12.06 12.92
CA ASP A 243 -3.47 -11.34 13.16
C ASP A 243 -4.33 -11.18 11.89
N SER A 244 -3.77 -11.48 10.71
CA SER A 244 -4.44 -11.41 9.41
C SER A 244 -4.82 -12.77 8.84
N ARG A 245 -4.81 -13.83 9.66
CA ARG A 245 -5.25 -15.16 9.24
C ARG A 245 -6.70 -15.14 8.71
N PRO A 246 -7.01 -15.96 7.73
CA PRO A 246 -8.36 -16.09 7.21
C PRO A 246 -9.38 -16.42 8.31
N TYR A 247 -10.54 -15.78 8.25
CA TYR A 247 -11.61 -15.99 9.24
C TYR A 247 -12.09 -17.44 9.28
N ASP A 248 -12.09 -18.15 8.13
CA ASP A 248 -12.49 -19.56 8.06
C ASP A 248 -11.58 -20.48 8.88
N ASP A 249 -10.29 -20.15 9.00
CA ASP A 249 -9.33 -20.93 9.77
C ASP A 249 -9.56 -20.78 11.28
N LEU A 250 -10.08 -19.62 11.72
CA LEU A 250 -10.47 -19.39 13.10
C LEU A 250 -11.69 -20.25 13.53
N PHE A 251 -12.63 -20.51 12.60
CA PHE A 251 -13.79 -21.37 12.90
C PHE A 251 -13.45 -22.85 13.00
N ILE A 252 -12.40 -23.31 12.32
CA ILE A 252 -11.95 -24.71 12.38
C ILE A 252 -11.27 -25.00 13.73
N GLU A 253 -10.52 -24.06 14.29
CA GLU A 253 -9.88 -24.23 15.59
C GLU A 253 -10.92 -24.32 16.73
N PHE A 254 -11.99 -23.51 16.68
CA PHE A 254 -13.08 -23.57 17.68
C PHE A 254 -14.01 -24.78 17.52
N GLY A 255 -14.10 -25.40 16.34
CA GLY A 255 -14.92 -26.58 16.07
C GLY A 255 -14.31 -27.89 16.60
N ASN A 256 -13.02 -27.92 16.84
CA ASN A 256 -12.32 -29.11 17.33
C ASN A 256 -12.24 -29.24 18.86
N GLU A 257 -12.62 -28.21 19.61
CA GLU A 257 -12.67 -28.25 21.09
C GLU A 257 -14.02 -28.71 21.65
N SER A 258 -14.97 -29.08 20.79
CA SER A 258 -16.35 -29.46 21.20
C SER A 258 -16.68 -30.93 20.98
N ASN A 259 -15.70 -31.83 20.98
CA ASN A 259 -15.95 -33.28 20.99
C ASN A 259 -15.17 -34.01 22.09
#